data_f13b6ea2469871403339db1d749b9b21
#
_entry.id   f13b6ea2469871403339db1d749b9b21
#
_cell.length_a   1.000
_cell.length_b   1.000
_cell.length_c   1.000
_cell.angle_alpha   90.00
_cell.angle_beta   90.00
_cell.angle_gamma   90.00
#
_symmetry.space_group_name_H-M   'P 1'
#
loop_
_entity.id
_entity.type
_entity.pdbx_description
1 polymer ?
#
loop_
_entity_poly.entity_id
_entity_poly.type
_entity_poly.pdbx_seq_one_letter_code
_entity_poly.pdbx_strand_id
1 'polypeptide(L)'
;MTEQNDTNTNQPNERTSGDFKEKPAADIKEGAKIPAGEPAAPQQPVQEKRRTGRRFYRRDGQNKRYFHQKPAFGMNLYIANKVISIVIPLFNEEESIVELSITLKKVLERMRANYEVIFVDDGSTDGSYQKIKEINHLNNRFKCIKFKRNYGKSAALSEAFKAAKGDYVITMDADLQDDPEEIPALIQRLNEGYDLVSGWKMKRYDPFVKKHTSKLFNFVTSRLVGLKLHDYNCGLKIYRRETVKNIKLYGEMHRYIPALAYLSGFKVSEIAVTHHPRKFGKTKFGSSRFVNGMFDLMTVLFTTKYIKRPLHFFGLLGLLGFVTGFGILAYLTILKFFDAVPISNRPLFLVGILIIILGVQSFSIGLIAEMITKTSSEADNIIIDKTLS
;
A
#
# COMPACT_ATOMS: atom_id res chain seq x y z
N MET A 1 -5.17 -33.39 58.26
CA MET A 1 -6.11 -32.72 59.17
C MET A 1 -7.07 -31.94 58.31
N THR A 2 -8.26 -32.53 58.25
CA THR A 2 -9.63 -32.02 58.19
C THR A 2 -9.94 -31.17 56.94
N GLU A 3 -10.62 -31.71 55.89
CA GLU A 3 -12.05 -32.04 55.77
C GLU A 3 -12.97 -30.83 55.97
N GLN A 4 -13.74 -30.50 54.90
CA GLN A 4 -15.18 -30.66 54.73
C GLN A 4 -15.58 -29.87 53.47
N ASN A 5 -16.04 -30.50 52.35
CA ASN A 5 -17.40 -30.91 52.01
C ASN A 5 -18.46 -29.85 52.30
N ASP A 6 -19.08 -29.35 51.25
CA ASP A 6 -20.54 -29.34 51.19
C ASP A 6 -21.04 -29.24 49.75
N THR A 7 -21.79 -30.28 49.39
CA THR A 7 -22.68 -30.48 48.28
C THR A 7 -23.97 -29.66 48.46
N ASN A 8 -24.51 -29.05 47.41
CA ASN A 8 -25.94 -28.90 47.32
C ASN A 8 -26.47 -28.98 45.87
N THR A 9 -27.12 -30.07 45.60
CA THR A 9 -28.04 -30.39 44.54
C THR A 9 -29.32 -29.54 44.68
N ASN A 10 -29.87 -29.04 43.56
CA ASN A 10 -31.30 -29.15 43.33
C ASN A 10 -31.67 -28.95 41.85
N GLN A 11 -32.52 -29.89 41.44
CA GLN A 11 -33.18 -30.04 40.14
C GLN A 11 -34.49 -29.20 40.07
N PRO A 12 -35.39 -29.43 39.10
CA PRO A 12 -35.82 -28.44 38.12
C PRO A 12 -37.27 -27.98 38.36
N ASN A 13 -37.70 -26.93 37.67
CA ASN A 13 -39.11 -26.60 37.63
C ASN A 13 -39.63 -26.48 36.19
N GLU A 14 -40.58 -27.35 35.89
CA GLU A 14 -41.46 -27.43 34.73
C GLU A 14 -42.59 -26.39 34.77
N ARG A 15 -43.19 -26.21 33.57
CA ARG A 15 -44.52 -25.68 33.22
C ARG A 15 -44.64 -24.15 33.15
N THR A 16 -45.13 -23.63 32.02
CA THR A 16 -46.50 -23.78 31.53
C THR A 16 -46.64 -23.36 30.07
N SER A 17 -47.46 -24.09 29.37
CA SER A 17 -48.08 -23.88 28.07
C SER A 17 -48.96 -22.63 28.05
N GLY A 18 -49.05 -21.98 26.90
CA GLY A 18 -49.96 -20.85 26.63
C GLY A 18 -50.15 -20.57 25.16
N ASP A 19 -51.10 -21.23 24.60
CA ASP A 19 -52.08 -20.88 23.57
C ASP A 19 -51.66 -20.28 22.21
N PHE A 20 -51.80 -21.14 21.23
CA PHE A 20 -52.13 -20.82 19.82
C PHE A 20 -53.48 -20.13 19.73
N LYS A 21 -53.55 -19.00 19.05
CA LYS A 21 -54.80 -18.49 18.44
C LYS A 21 -54.61 -18.31 16.95
N GLU A 22 -55.19 -19.26 16.22
CA GLU A 22 -55.56 -19.15 14.82
C GLU A 22 -56.58 -18.01 14.66
N LYS A 23 -56.49 -17.26 13.58
CA LYS A 23 -57.56 -16.45 13.00
C LYS A 23 -57.79 -16.84 11.53
N PRO A 24 -59.02 -16.85 11.10
CA PRO A 24 -59.47 -17.62 9.95
C PRO A 24 -59.41 -16.93 8.63
N ALA A 25 -59.48 -17.74 7.58
CA ALA A 25 -59.62 -17.40 6.19
C ALA A 25 -60.92 -16.61 5.92
N ALA A 26 -60.87 -15.61 5.06
CA ALA A 26 -62.02 -14.93 4.49
C ALA A 26 -61.97 -14.94 2.96
N ASP A 27 -62.91 -15.67 2.46
CA ASP A 27 -63.74 -15.58 1.23
C ASP A 27 -63.16 -15.04 -0.07
N ILE A 28 -63.18 -15.93 -1.01
CA ILE A 28 -63.17 -15.80 -2.47
C ILE A 28 -64.53 -15.18 -2.90
N LYS A 29 -64.49 -14.06 -3.63
CA LYS A 29 -65.62 -13.62 -4.52
C LYS A 29 -65.21 -13.64 -5.97
N GLU A 30 -65.88 -14.47 -6.69
CA GLU A 30 -65.97 -14.57 -8.15
C GLU A 30 -66.47 -13.29 -8.83
N GLY A 31 -65.97 -13.04 -10.01
CA GLY A 31 -66.76 -12.42 -11.06
C GLY A 31 -66.39 -11.00 -11.50
N ALA A 32 -65.52 -10.84 -12.51
CA ALA A 32 -65.63 -9.76 -13.48
C ALA A 32 -65.06 -10.19 -14.84
N LYS A 33 -65.88 -10.02 -15.87
CA LYS A 33 -65.75 -10.39 -17.28
C LYS A 33 -64.55 -9.73 -17.97
N ILE A 34 -63.92 -10.52 -18.84
CA ILE A 34 -62.88 -10.07 -19.79
C ILE A 34 -63.60 -9.49 -21.04
N PRO A 35 -63.26 -8.30 -21.52
CA PRO A 35 -63.56 -7.90 -22.90
C PRO A 35 -62.41 -8.29 -23.78
N ALA A 36 -62.75 -8.93 -24.93
CA ALA A 36 -61.84 -9.23 -26.04
C ALA A 36 -61.38 -7.94 -26.69
N GLY A 37 -60.06 -7.76 -26.81
CA GLY A 37 -59.41 -6.66 -27.51
C GLY A 37 -58.32 -7.15 -28.45
N GLU A 38 -58.31 -6.64 -29.61
CA GLU A 38 -57.63 -6.79 -30.86
C GLU A 38 -56.18 -7.27 -30.87
N PRO A 39 -55.69 -7.88 -31.98
CA PRO A 39 -54.33 -8.40 -32.11
C PRO A 39 -53.31 -7.28 -32.27
N ALA A 40 -52.36 -7.21 -31.35
CA ALA A 40 -51.24 -6.28 -31.39
C ALA A 40 -50.23 -6.65 -32.48
N ALA A 41 -49.82 -5.65 -33.24
CA ALA A 41 -48.81 -5.70 -34.28
C ALA A 41 -47.42 -6.19 -33.77
N PRO A 42 -46.58 -6.78 -34.65
CA PRO A 42 -45.30 -7.33 -34.24
C PRO A 42 -44.33 -6.24 -33.76
N GLN A 43 -43.91 -6.33 -32.52
CA GLN A 43 -42.88 -5.47 -31.95
C GLN A 43 -41.52 -5.83 -32.55
N GLN A 44 -40.88 -4.85 -33.17
CA GLN A 44 -39.48 -4.91 -33.59
C GLN A 44 -38.54 -5.13 -32.37
N PRO A 45 -37.43 -5.86 -32.54
CA PRO A 45 -36.50 -6.09 -31.41
C PRO A 45 -35.85 -4.77 -30.96
N VAL A 46 -36.03 -4.48 -29.68
CA VAL A 46 -35.39 -3.34 -29.01
C VAL A 46 -33.88 -3.58 -29.06
N GLN A 47 -33.19 -2.79 -29.86
CA GLN A 47 -31.74 -2.71 -29.83
C GLN A 47 -31.30 -2.15 -28.47
N GLU A 48 -30.79 -3.03 -27.65
CA GLU A 48 -30.12 -2.68 -26.41
C GLU A 48 -28.87 -1.84 -26.71
N LYS A 49 -29.00 -0.52 -26.64
CA LYS A 49 -27.88 0.42 -26.75
C LYS A 49 -26.92 0.14 -25.60
N ARG A 50 -25.91 -0.68 -25.85
CA ARG A 50 -24.73 -0.80 -24.96
C ARG A 50 -24.15 0.58 -24.76
N ARG A 51 -24.49 1.23 -23.66
CA ARG A 51 -23.82 2.43 -23.18
C ARG A 51 -22.41 2.06 -22.73
N THR A 52 -21.45 2.13 -23.67
CA THR A 52 -20.02 2.16 -23.33
C THR A 52 -19.75 3.48 -22.60
N GLY A 53 -19.81 3.42 -21.30
CA GLY A 53 -19.53 4.56 -20.44
C GLY A 53 -18.05 4.93 -20.46
N ARG A 54 -17.63 5.72 -21.45
CA ARG A 54 -16.33 6.38 -21.45
C ARG A 54 -16.40 7.54 -20.44
N ARG A 55 -15.77 7.40 -19.25
CA ARG A 55 -15.57 8.52 -18.33
C ARG A 55 -14.24 9.20 -18.65
N PHE A 56 -14.32 10.42 -19.17
CA PHE A 56 -13.16 11.29 -19.37
C PHE A 56 -12.87 12.07 -18.08
N TYR A 57 -11.62 12.05 -17.63
CA TYR A 57 -11.13 12.96 -16.59
C TYR A 57 -10.18 13.97 -17.21
N ARG A 58 -10.61 15.23 -17.20
CA ARG A 58 -9.84 16.39 -17.67
C ARG A 58 -9.04 16.94 -16.49
N ARG A 59 -7.74 17.03 -16.61
CA ARG A 59 -6.88 17.81 -15.73
C ARG A 59 -5.77 18.45 -16.56
N ASP A 60 -5.56 19.73 -16.30
CA ASP A 60 -4.68 20.73 -16.90
C ASP A 60 -3.48 20.24 -17.71
N GLY A 61 -3.43 20.71 -18.95
CA GLY A 61 -2.23 21.00 -19.74
C GLY A 61 -1.50 19.84 -20.38
N GLN A 62 -1.72 18.59 -19.99
CA GLN A 62 -1.21 17.42 -20.71
C GLN A 62 -2.26 16.29 -20.73
N ASN A 63 -2.95 16.16 -21.84
CA ASN A 63 -3.97 15.14 -22.11
C ASN A 63 -3.37 13.72 -22.10
N LYS A 64 -3.09 13.15 -20.95
CA LYS A 64 -2.96 11.70 -20.79
C LYS A 64 -4.32 11.16 -20.40
N ARG A 65 -5.04 10.60 -21.37
CA ARG A 65 -6.31 9.90 -21.17
C ARG A 65 -6.02 8.62 -20.40
N TYR A 66 -6.36 8.58 -19.11
CA TYR A 66 -6.35 7.35 -18.33
C TYR A 66 -7.64 6.58 -18.65
N PHE A 67 -7.53 5.52 -19.44
CA PHE A 67 -8.66 4.65 -19.77
C PHE A 67 -8.87 3.66 -18.63
N HIS A 68 -10.00 3.74 -17.96
CA HIS A 68 -10.51 2.68 -17.12
C HIS A 68 -11.35 1.75 -18.01
N GLN A 69 -10.72 1.03 -18.93
CA GLN A 69 -11.34 -0.10 -19.59
C GLN A 69 -10.94 -1.34 -18.78
N LYS A 70 -11.90 -1.93 -18.05
CA LYS A 70 -11.73 -3.33 -17.63
C LYS A 70 -11.47 -4.11 -18.89
N PRO A 71 -10.36 -4.84 -19.03
CA PRO A 71 -10.09 -5.63 -20.21
C PRO A 71 -11.24 -6.61 -20.38
N ALA A 72 -11.81 -6.68 -21.60
CA ALA A 72 -12.80 -7.69 -21.92
C ALA A 72 -12.15 -9.06 -21.66
N PHE A 73 -12.81 -9.92 -20.89
CA PHE A 73 -12.39 -11.30 -20.70
C PHE A 73 -12.32 -11.96 -22.09
N GLY A 74 -11.14 -12.24 -22.60
CA GLY A 74 -10.91 -12.76 -23.96
C GLY A 74 -9.72 -12.15 -24.68
N MET A 75 -9.16 -11.03 -24.18
CA MET A 75 -7.83 -10.61 -24.64
C MET A 75 -6.81 -11.64 -24.17
N ASN A 76 -6.04 -12.20 -25.09
CA ASN A 76 -4.85 -13.00 -24.80
C ASN A 76 -3.93 -12.19 -23.87
N LEU A 77 -4.19 -12.26 -22.57
CA LEU A 77 -3.25 -11.83 -21.57
C LEU A 77 -2.04 -12.74 -21.79
N TYR A 78 -0.91 -12.16 -22.13
CA TYR A 78 0.36 -12.85 -22.32
C TYR A 78 0.87 -13.43 -20.97
N ILE A 79 0.02 -14.28 -20.34
CA ILE A 79 0.34 -15.09 -19.14
C ILE A 79 0.63 -16.55 -19.52
N ALA A 80 0.60 -16.87 -20.83
CA ALA A 80 0.99 -18.20 -21.28
C ALA A 80 2.40 -18.50 -20.74
N ASN A 81 2.51 -19.57 -19.95
CA ASN A 81 3.73 -20.04 -19.29
C ASN A 81 4.28 -19.13 -18.16
N LYS A 82 3.53 -18.13 -17.70
CA LYS A 82 3.94 -17.29 -16.56
C LYS A 82 3.26 -17.73 -15.27
N VAL A 83 4.01 -17.73 -14.19
CA VAL A 83 3.50 -18.01 -12.83
C VAL A 83 3.21 -16.68 -12.12
N ILE A 84 2.09 -16.60 -11.43
CA ILE A 84 1.68 -15.44 -10.63
C ILE A 84 1.79 -15.81 -9.16
N SER A 85 2.57 -15.05 -8.38
CA SER A 85 2.57 -15.13 -6.91
C SER A 85 1.73 -13.98 -6.34
N ILE A 86 0.65 -14.31 -5.65
CA ILE A 86 -0.15 -13.33 -4.89
C ILE A 86 0.37 -13.32 -3.45
N VAL A 87 0.78 -12.16 -2.96
CA VAL A 87 1.35 -11.97 -1.62
C VAL A 87 0.39 -11.17 -0.77
N ILE A 88 -0.03 -11.74 0.36
CA ILE A 88 -1.05 -11.16 1.25
C ILE A 88 -0.52 -11.14 2.67
N PRO A 89 0.06 -10.01 3.13
CA PRO A 89 0.38 -9.82 4.54
C PRO A 89 -0.91 -9.60 5.34
N LEU A 90 -1.02 -10.22 6.51
CA LEU A 90 -2.17 -10.11 7.38
C LEU A 90 -1.80 -10.11 8.87
N PHE A 91 -2.68 -9.52 9.68
CA PHE A 91 -2.60 -9.56 11.14
C PHE A 91 -4.00 -9.38 11.73
N ASN A 92 -4.54 -10.46 12.32
CA ASN A 92 -5.90 -10.50 12.87
C ASN A 92 -6.97 -10.12 11.81
N GLU A 93 -7.12 -10.97 10.80
CA GLU A 93 -8.03 -10.81 9.66
C GLU A 93 -8.86 -12.08 9.42
N GLU A 94 -9.20 -12.81 10.49
CA GLU A 94 -9.92 -14.09 10.45
C GLU A 94 -11.22 -14.04 9.62
N GLU A 95 -11.94 -12.92 9.70
CA GLU A 95 -13.26 -12.75 9.06
C GLU A 95 -13.18 -12.59 7.54
N SER A 96 -12.05 -12.09 7.01
CA SER A 96 -11.89 -11.73 5.60
C SER A 96 -11.20 -12.81 4.75
N ILE A 97 -10.37 -13.66 5.35
CA ILE A 97 -9.48 -14.60 4.66
C ILE A 97 -10.22 -15.55 3.74
N VAL A 98 -11.35 -16.12 4.20
CA VAL A 98 -12.12 -17.12 3.44
C VAL A 98 -12.73 -16.49 2.19
N GLU A 99 -13.42 -15.34 2.34
CA GLU A 99 -14.03 -14.61 1.23
C GLU A 99 -12.97 -14.17 0.19
N LEU A 100 -11.83 -13.65 0.67
CA LEU A 100 -10.72 -13.25 -0.19
C LEU A 100 -10.16 -14.43 -1.00
N SER A 101 -9.97 -15.58 -0.34
CA SER A 101 -9.45 -16.80 -0.99
C SER A 101 -10.37 -17.31 -2.09
N ILE A 102 -11.69 -17.31 -1.84
CA ILE A 102 -12.70 -17.73 -2.83
C ILE A 102 -12.67 -16.77 -4.04
N THR A 103 -12.65 -15.46 -3.78
CA THR A 103 -12.66 -14.45 -4.84
C THR A 103 -11.40 -14.51 -5.68
N LEU A 104 -10.22 -14.62 -5.05
CA LEU A 104 -8.94 -14.79 -5.73
C LEU A 104 -8.93 -16.05 -6.60
N LYS A 105 -9.33 -17.19 -6.03
CA LYS A 105 -9.40 -18.46 -6.77
C LYS A 105 -10.26 -18.29 -8.02
N LYS A 106 -11.47 -17.73 -7.89
CA LYS A 106 -12.39 -17.50 -9.01
C LYS A 106 -11.78 -16.65 -10.12
N VAL A 107 -11.08 -15.56 -9.76
CA VAL A 107 -10.45 -14.67 -10.76
C VAL A 107 -9.28 -15.36 -11.44
N LEU A 108 -8.38 -16.00 -10.68
CA LEU A 108 -7.18 -16.63 -11.22
C LEU A 108 -7.48 -17.85 -12.09
N GLU A 109 -8.48 -18.67 -11.71
CA GLU A 109 -8.95 -19.81 -12.52
C GLU A 109 -9.64 -19.35 -13.80
N ARG A 110 -10.46 -18.29 -13.73
CA ARG A 110 -11.08 -17.69 -14.92
C ARG A 110 -10.04 -17.14 -15.91
N MET A 111 -8.90 -16.64 -15.40
CA MET A 111 -7.75 -16.23 -16.20
C MET A 111 -6.95 -17.40 -16.75
N ARG A 112 -7.20 -18.64 -16.30
CA ARG A 112 -6.38 -19.83 -16.58
C ARG A 112 -4.91 -19.61 -16.19
N ALA A 113 -4.68 -18.87 -15.11
CA ALA A 113 -3.34 -18.54 -14.63
C ALA A 113 -2.72 -19.73 -13.90
N ASN A 114 -1.41 -19.92 -14.08
CA ASN A 114 -0.63 -20.71 -13.13
C ASN A 114 -0.26 -19.80 -11.95
N TYR A 115 -0.66 -20.17 -10.71
CA TYR A 115 -0.54 -19.27 -9.58
C TYR A 115 -0.21 -19.97 -8.27
N GLU A 116 0.32 -19.19 -7.35
CA GLU A 116 0.40 -19.47 -5.92
C GLU A 116 -0.08 -18.25 -5.13
N VAL A 117 -0.66 -18.48 -3.97
CA VAL A 117 -1.07 -17.44 -3.01
C VAL A 117 -0.27 -17.66 -1.73
N ILE A 118 0.45 -16.64 -1.29
CA ILE A 118 1.32 -16.69 -0.12
C ILE A 118 0.75 -15.72 0.92
N PHE A 119 0.05 -16.26 1.91
CA PHE A 119 -0.33 -15.54 3.11
C PHE A 119 0.88 -15.40 4.02
N VAL A 120 1.09 -14.20 4.56
CA VAL A 120 2.08 -13.99 5.62
C VAL A 120 1.35 -13.51 6.85
N ASP A 121 1.18 -14.41 7.80
CA ASP A 121 0.57 -14.15 9.10
C ASP A 121 1.61 -13.50 10.03
N ASP A 122 1.48 -12.20 10.22
CA ASP A 122 2.38 -11.38 11.04
C ASP A 122 2.11 -11.54 12.54
N GLY A 123 2.01 -12.80 12.99
CA GLY A 123 1.83 -13.16 14.40
C GLY A 123 0.42 -12.93 14.92
N SER A 124 -0.62 -13.26 14.14
CA SER A 124 -2.01 -13.14 14.56
C SER A 124 -2.31 -13.95 15.83
N THR A 125 -3.21 -13.40 16.65
CA THR A 125 -3.68 -13.95 17.92
C THR A 125 -5.12 -14.50 17.85
N ASP A 126 -5.79 -14.27 16.70
CA ASP A 126 -7.13 -14.78 16.36
C ASP A 126 -7.07 -16.12 15.58
N GLY A 127 -8.18 -16.55 15.00
CA GLY A 127 -8.28 -17.75 14.17
C GLY A 127 -7.68 -17.64 12.75
N SER A 128 -7.03 -16.53 12.39
CA SER A 128 -6.50 -16.30 11.03
C SER A 128 -5.64 -17.44 10.50
N TYR A 129 -4.68 -17.90 11.31
CA TYR A 129 -3.80 -19.00 10.90
C TYR A 129 -4.54 -20.31 10.69
N GLN A 130 -5.52 -20.62 11.55
CA GLN A 130 -6.32 -21.84 11.43
C GLN A 130 -7.13 -21.83 10.13
N LYS A 131 -7.76 -20.69 9.78
CA LYS A 131 -8.48 -20.52 8.52
C LYS A 131 -7.59 -20.74 7.30
N ILE A 132 -6.36 -20.17 7.31
CA ILE A 132 -5.41 -20.39 6.22
C ILE A 132 -5.00 -21.86 6.12
N LYS A 133 -4.79 -22.54 7.23
CA LYS A 133 -4.47 -23.97 7.27
C LYS A 133 -5.57 -24.80 6.63
N GLU A 134 -6.83 -24.53 6.94
CA GLU A 134 -7.99 -25.18 6.32
C GLU A 134 -8.01 -24.96 4.79
N ILE A 135 -7.80 -23.72 4.34
CA ILE A 135 -7.75 -23.38 2.91
C ILE A 135 -6.58 -24.11 2.22
N ASN A 136 -5.40 -24.16 2.84
CA ASN A 136 -4.25 -24.88 2.30
C ASN A 136 -4.52 -26.40 2.15
N HIS A 137 -5.20 -27.03 3.10
CA HIS A 137 -5.61 -28.43 2.98
C HIS A 137 -6.55 -28.68 1.78
N LEU A 138 -7.42 -27.72 1.46
CA LEU A 138 -8.31 -27.80 0.30
C LEU A 138 -7.62 -27.50 -1.02
N ASN A 139 -6.60 -26.65 -0.99
CA ASN A 139 -5.85 -26.22 -2.18
C ASN A 139 -4.41 -25.83 -1.82
N ASN A 140 -3.46 -26.66 -2.15
CA ASN A 140 -2.03 -26.50 -1.85
C ASN A 140 -1.35 -25.30 -2.56
N ARG A 141 -2.05 -24.62 -3.48
CA ARG A 141 -1.59 -23.36 -4.07
C ARG A 141 -1.63 -22.20 -3.08
N PHE A 142 -2.46 -22.32 -2.01
CA PHE A 142 -2.52 -21.35 -0.94
C PHE A 142 -1.54 -21.76 0.16
N LYS A 143 -0.51 -20.96 0.36
CA LYS A 143 0.58 -21.21 1.31
C LYS A 143 0.54 -20.21 2.44
N CYS A 144 1.17 -20.54 3.57
CA CYS A 144 1.26 -19.64 4.72
C CYS A 144 2.70 -19.60 5.26
N ILE A 145 3.15 -18.39 5.57
CA ILE A 145 4.32 -18.13 6.41
C ILE A 145 3.79 -17.48 7.68
N LYS A 146 3.99 -18.12 8.85
CA LYS A 146 3.54 -17.57 10.13
C LYS A 146 4.74 -17.06 10.95
N PHE A 147 4.66 -15.82 11.42
CA PHE A 147 5.63 -15.24 12.34
C PHE A 147 5.29 -15.58 13.79
N LYS A 148 6.32 -15.62 14.66
CA LYS A 148 6.13 -15.84 16.10
C LYS A 148 5.48 -14.65 16.81
N ARG A 149 5.67 -13.43 16.28
CA ARG A 149 5.10 -12.16 16.79
C ARG A 149 4.92 -11.18 15.64
N ASN A 150 4.28 -10.07 15.89
CA ASN A 150 4.16 -9.00 14.91
C ASN A 150 5.53 -8.31 14.68
N TYR A 151 6.00 -8.33 13.43
CA TYR A 151 7.21 -7.66 12.94
C TYR A 151 6.90 -6.51 11.99
N GLY A 152 5.64 -6.35 11.59
CA GLY A 152 5.16 -5.31 10.70
C GLY A 152 5.10 -5.70 9.22
N LYS A 153 4.29 -4.95 8.47
CA LYS A 153 3.96 -5.24 7.07
C LYS A 153 5.19 -5.33 6.15
N SER A 154 6.23 -4.51 6.39
CA SER A 154 7.45 -4.54 5.58
C SER A 154 8.20 -5.86 5.73
N ALA A 155 8.31 -6.38 6.96
CA ALA A 155 8.93 -7.68 7.22
C ALA A 155 8.12 -8.81 6.54
N ALA A 156 6.79 -8.77 6.67
CA ALA A 156 5.91 -9.75 6.03
C ALA A 156 6.08 -9.74 4.50
N LEU A 157 6.10 -8.57 3.87
CA LEU A 157 6.34 -8.47 2.43
C LEU A 157 7.75 -8.92 2.03
N SER A 158 8.78 -8.60 2.84
CA SER A 158 10.16 -9.02 2.57
C SER A 158 10.29 -10.54 2.51
N GLU A 159 9.73 -11.26 3.50
CA GLU A 159 9.76 -12.73 3.52
C GLU A 159 8.93 -13.34 2.39
N ALA A 160 7.77 -12.75 2.10
CA ALA A 160 6.96 -13.18 0.97
C ALA A 160 7.66 -13.00 -0.38
N PHE A 161 8.37 -11.89 -0.59
CA PHE A 161 9.15 -11.63 -1.80
C PHE A 161 10.30 -12.62 -1.98
N LYS A 162 10.92 -13.08 -0.88
CA LYS A 162 11.91 -14.15 -0.92
C LYS A 162 11.29 -15.48 -1.34
N ALA A 163 10.09 -15.79 -0.80
CA ALA A 163 9.39 -17.05 -1.05
C ALA A 163 8.71 -17.10 -2.42
N ALA A 164 8.34 -15.97 -3.00
CA ALA A 164 7.62 -15.88 -4.27
C ALA A 164 8.42 -16.48 -5.44
N LYS A 165 7.79 -17.43 -6.15
CA LYS A 165 8.35 -18.14 -7.30
C LYS A 165 7.80 -17.64 -8.64
N GLY A 166 6.76 -16.78 -8.62
CA GLY A 166 6.09 -16.27 -9.80
C GLY A 166 6.95 -15.31 -10.62
N ASP A 167 6.73 -15.28 -11.93
CA ASP A 167 7.30 -14.26 -12.82
C ASP A 167 6.71 -12.89 -12.56
N TYR A 168 5.43 -12.89 -12.17
CA TYR A 168 4.70 -11.74 -11.67
C TYR A 168 4.41 -11.93 -10.19
N VAL A 169 4.71 -10.91 -9.40
CA VAL A 169 4.38 -10.88 -7.97
C VAL A 169 3.34 -9.79 -7.77
N ILE A 170 2.24 -10.11 -7.09
CA ILE A 170 1.16 -9.16 -6.80
C ILE A 170 1.00 -9.05 -5.30
N THR A 171 1.07 -7.84 -4.76
CA THR A 171 0.72 -7.59 -3.36
C THR A 171 -0.73 -7.16 -3.27
N MET A 172 -1.43 -7.58 -2.22
CA MET A 172 -2.81 -7.23 -1.92
C MET A 172 -3.03 -7.23 -0.41
N ASP A 173 -3.89 -6.34 0.10
CA ASP A 173 -4.27 -6.33 1.51
C ASP A 173 -5.36 -7.37 1.79
N ALA A 174 -5.38 -7.93 3.02
CA ALA A 174 -6.31 -8.99 3.40
C ALA A 174 -7.73 -8.49 3.71
N ASP A 175 -7.96 -7.18 3.82
CA ASP A 175 -9.16 -6.54 4.37
C ASP A 175 -10.34 -6.37 3.39
N LEU A 176 -10.29 -7.05 2.24
CA LEU A 176 -11.29 -7.00 1.16
C LEU A 176 -11.53 -5.61 0.55
N GLN A 177 -10.64 -4.64 0.78
CA GLN A 177 -10.74 -3.31 0.17
C GLN A 177 -10.20 -3.25 -1.25
N ASP A 178 -9.21 -4.09 -1.59
CA ASP A 178 -8.66 -4.22 -2.92
C ASP A 178 -9.47 -5.26 -3.73
N ASP A 179 -9.78 -4.95 -4.99
CA ASP A 179 -10.58 -5.82 -5.86
C ASP A 179 -9.69 -6.77 -6.69
N PRO A 180 -9.77 -8.11 -6.49
CA PRO A 180 -9.03 -9.06 -7.32
C PRO A 180 -9.35 -8.96 -8.83
N GLU A 181 -10.51 -8.44 -9.20
CA GLU A 181 -10.91 -8.22 -10.60
C GLU A 181 -10.03 -7.19 -11.34
N GLU A 182 -9.20 -6.44 -10.62
CA GLU A 182 -8.25 -5.51 -11.22
C GLU A 182 -6.91 -6.18 -11.64
N ILE A 183 -6.67 -7.43 -11.23
CA ILE A 183 -5.44 -8.19 -11.57
C ILE A 183 -5.17 -8.23 -13.08
N PRO A 184 -6.15 -8.53 -13.96
CA PRO A 184 -5.92 -8.53 -15.40
C PRO A 184 -5.44 -7.18 -15.94
N ALA A 185 -6.00 -6.07 -15.45
CA ALA A 185 -5.60 -4.72 -15.89
C ALA A 185 -4.18 -4.35 -15.44
N LEU A 186 -3.79 -4.78 -14.23
CA LEU A 186 -2.43 -4.60 -13.72
C LEU A 186 -1.41 -5.37 -14.57
N ILE A 187 -1.70 -6.64 -14.93
CA ILE A 187 -0.84 -7.47 -15.79
C ILE A 187 -0.71 -6.83 -17.18
N GLN A 188 -1.81 -6.38 -17.76
CA GLN A 188 -1.80 -5.70 -19.06
C GLN A 188 -0.88 -4.48 -19.03
N ARG A 189 -1.00 -3.64 -18.00
CA ARG A 189 -0.18 -2.45 -17.84
C ARG A 189 1.30 -2.80 -17.64
N LEU A 190 1.61 -3.83 -16.86
CA LEU A 190 2.99 -4.29 -16.64
C LEU A 190 3.62 -4.73 -17.96
N ASN A 191 2.86 -5.40 -18.83
CA ASN A 191 3.33 -5.90 -20.14
C ASN A 191 3.57 -4.79 -21.17
N GLU A 192 3.11 -3.56 -20.91
CA GLU A 192 3.48 -2.39 -21.72
C GLU A 192 4.94 -1.94 -21.51
N GLY A 193 5.75 -2.70 -20.77
CA GLY A 193 7.18 -2.45 -20.57
C GLY A 193 7.52 -1.81 -19.22
N TYR A 194 6.63 -1.94 -18.23
CA TYR A 194 6.89 -1.53 -16.85
C TYR A 194 7.37 -2.71 -16.01
N ASP A 195 8.06 -2.39 -14.91
CA ASP A 195 8.59 -3.36 -13.95
C ASP A 195 7.79 -3.39 -12.66
N LEU A 196 7.09 -2.29 -12.36
CA LEU A 196 6.15 -2.14 -11.26
C LEU A 196 4.95 -1.32 -11.71
N VAL A 197 3.72 -1.80 -11.40
CA VAL A 197 2.50 -1.02 -11.56
C VAL A 197 1.76 -0.96 -10.23
N SER A 198 1.50 0.26 -9.74
CA SER A 198 0.74 0.51 -8.51
C SER A 198 -0.72 0.78 -8.83
N GLY A 199 -1.62 0.30 -8.00
CA GLY A 199 -3.00 0.75 -8.04
C GLY A 199 -3.11 2.21 -7.57
N TRP A 200 -4.08 2.93 -8.12
CA TRP A 200 -4.47 4.25 -7.69
C TRP A 200 -5.95 4.27 -7.30
N LYS A 201 -6.21 4.44 -5.98
CA LYS A 201 -7.56 4.50 -5.41
C LYS A 201 -8.20 5.86 -5.71
N MET A 202 -8.92 5.97 -6.86
CA MET A 202 -9.55 7.23 -7.28
C MET A 202 -10.65 7.71 -6.31
N LYS A 203 -11.55 6.79 -5.92
CA LYS A 203 -12.59 7.05 -4.93
C LYS A 203 -12.11 6.48 -3.59
N ARG A 204 -11.80 7.38 -2.64
CA ARG A 204 -11.45 7.00 -1.28
C ARG A 204 -12.63 7.29 -0.36
N TYR A 205 -13.08 6.28 0.35
CA TYR A 205 -14.08 6.38 1.42
C TYR A 205 -13.46 6.76 2.77
N ASP A 206 -12.25 7.32 2.75
CA ASP A 206 -11.49 7.71 3.94
C ASP A 206 -11.98 9.05 4.52
N PRO A 207 -11.85 9.29 5.86
CA PRO A 207 -12.14 10.57 6.51
C PRO A 207 -11.35 11.73 5.89
N PHE A 208 -11.92 12.94 5.95
CA PHE A 208 -11.38 14.16 5.33
C PHE A 208 -9.92 14.47 5.71
N VAL A 209 -9.57 14.34 6.99
CA VAL A 209 -8.20 14.56 7.50
C VAL A 209 -7.20 13.61 6.83
N LYS A 210 -7.52 12.31 6.73
CA LYS A 210 -6.67 11.30 6.11
C LYS A 210 -6.44 11.57 4.61
N LYS A 211 -7.43 12.16 3.94
CA LYS A 211 -7.34 12.50 2.51
C LYS A 211 -6.33 13.61 2.25
N HIS A 212 -6.28 14.65 3.10
CA HIS A 212 -5.37 15.80 2.94
C HIS A 212 -3.93 15.45 3.32
N THR A 213 -3.74 14.75 4.44
CA THR A 213 -2.40 14.28 4.85
C THR A 213 -1.79 13.34 3.82
N SER A 214 -2.59 12.43 3.23
CA SER A 214 -2.12 11.56 2.15
C SER A 214 -1.75 12.33 0.87
N LYS A 215 -2.49 13.40 0.51
CA LYS A 215 -2.13 14.24 -0.65
C LYS A 215 -0.82 14.99 -0.44
N LEU A 216 -0.63 15.57 0.75
CA LEU A 216 0.62 16.26 1.11
C LEU A 216 1.80 15.27 1.06
N PHE A 217 1.63 14.10 1.66
CA PHE A 217 2.62 13.02 1.63
C PHE A 217 3.01 12.62 0.20
N ASN A 218 2.02 12.35 -0.65
CA ASN A 218 2.27 11.98 -2.05
C ASN A 218 2.94 13.11 -2.84
N PHE A 219 2.58 14.37 -2.58
CA PHE A 219 3.21 15.54 -3.20
C PHE A 219 4.68 15.67 -2.81
N VAL A 220 4.97 15.62 -1.51
CA VAL A 220 6.36 15.71 -1.00
C VAL A 220 7.20 14.55 -1.52
N THR A 221 6.68 13.31 -1.44
CA THR A 221 7.37 12.12 -1.94
C THR A 221 7.64 12.23 -3.45
N SER A 222 6.64 12.62 -4.24
CA SER A 222 6.80 12.81 -5.69
C SER A 222 7.86 13.84 -6.03
N ARG A 223 7.90 14.96 -5.27
CA ARG A 223 8.87 16.04 -5.50
C ARG A 223 10.31 15.64 -5.17
N LEU A 224 10.48 14.87 -4.08
CA LEU A 224 11.79 14.45 -3.59
C LEU A 224 12.36 13.26 -4.38
N VAL A 225 11.51 12.30 -4.73
CA VAL A 225 11.89 11.10 -5.50
C VAL A 225 12.01 11.39 -7.00
N GLY A 226 11.24 12.36 -7.52
CA GLY A 226 11.15 12.64 -8.95
C GLY A 226 10.16 11.76 -9.71
N LEU A 227 9.45 10.87 -9.02
CA LEU A 227 8.41 10.00 -9.58
C LEU A 227 7.02 10.60 -9.30
N LYS A 228 6.20 10.80 -10.33
CA LYS A 228 4.85 11.34 -10.17
C LYS A 228 3.83 10.20 -10.09
N LEU A 229 3.36 9.89 -8.88
CA LEU A 229 2.25 8.96 -8.62
C LEU A 229 1.16 9.68 -7.81
N HIS A 230 -0.09 9.28 -8.05
CA HIS A 230 -1.24 9.76 -7.30
C HIS A 230 -1.38 9.04 -5.95
N ASP A 231 -0.92 7.77 -5.88
CA ASP A 231 -1.01 6.96 -4.66
C ASP A 231 0.20 6.04 -4.47
N TYR A 232 1.10 6.42 -3.57
CA TYR A 232 2.25 5.58 -3.20
C TYR A 232 1.86 4.41 -2.28
N ASN A 233 0.78 4.57 -1.50
CA ASN A 233 0.42 3.65 -0.42
C ASN A 233 -0.72 2.67 -0.76
N CYS A 234 -1.05 2.48 -2.04
CA CYS A 234 -1.99 1.44 -2.43
C CYS A 234 -1.41 0.05 -2.08
N GLY A 235 -2.23 -0.86 -1.50
CA GLY A 235 -1.84 -2.26 -1.22
C GLY A 235 -1.68 -3.06 -2.49
N LEU A 236 -2.58 -2.84 -3.44
CA LEU A 236 -2.63 -3.57 -4.71
C LEU A 236 -1.55 -3.07 -5.67
N LYS A 237 -0.54 -3.87 -5.90
CA LYS A 237 0.58 -3.61 -6.82
C LYS A 237 1.01 -4.88 -7.52
N ILE A 238 1.52 -4.76 -8.74
CA ILE A 238 2.15 -5.86 -9.47
C ILE A 238 3.60 -5.51 -9.79
N TYR A 239 4.44 -6.53 -9.75
CA TYR A 239 5.89 -6.42 -9.96
C TYR A 239 6.38 -7.54 -10.89
N ARG A 240 7.42 -7.28 -11.64
CA ARG A 240 8.26 -8.34 -12.19
C ARG A 240 9.06 -8.99 -11.05
N ARG A 241 9.37 -10.29 -11.15
CA ARG A 241 10.19 -11.02 -10.16
C ARG A 241 11.48 -10.28 -9.83
N GLU A 242 12.16 -9.77 -10.84
CA GLU A 242 13.42 -9.06 -10.68
C GLU A 242 13.29 -7.85 -9.76
N THR A 243 12.22 -7.07 -9.91
CA THR A 243 11.96 -5.90 -9.08
C THR A 243 11.89 -6.26 -7.60
N VAL A 244 11.11 -7.29 -7.23
CA VAL A 244 10.96 -7.69 -5.81
C VAL A 244 12.23 -8.31 -5.22
N LYS A 245 13.06 -8.96 -6.04
CA LYS A 245 14.34 -9.55 -5.58
C LYS A 245 15.41 -8.49 -5.29
N ASN A 246 15.29 -7.32 -5.90
CA ASN A 246 16.26 -6.21 -5.75
C ASN A 246 15.79 -5.13 -4.74
N ILE A 247 14.55 -5.20 -4.24
CA ILE A 247 14.03 -4.25 -3.23
C ILE A 247 14.25 -4.83 -1.84
N LYS A 248 15.01 -4.10 -1.01
CA LYS A 248 15.17 -4.41 0.43
C LYS A 248 14.13 -3.62 1.23
N LEU A 249 13.30 -4.31 2.02
CA LEU A 249 12.25 -3.71 2.84
C LEU A 249 12.56 -3.89 4.33
N TYR A 250 12.51 -2.79 5.09
CA TYR A 250 12.58 -2.77 6.55
C TYR A 250 11.73 -1.61 7.12
N GLY A 251 11.48 -1.58 8.41
CA GLY A 251 10.67 -0.53 9.03
C GLY A 251 9.30 -0.37 8.36
N GLU A 252 8.92 0.85 8.02
CA GLU A 252 7.66 1.17 7.34
C GLU A 252 7.84 1.36 5.81
N MET A 253 8.92 0.84 5.21
CA MET A 253 9.26 1.06 3.80
C MET A 253 8.27 0.47 2.79
N HIS A 254 7.35 -0.39 3.24
CA HIS A 254 6.28 -0.91 2.37
C HIS A 254 5.46 0.19 1.66
N ARG A 255 5.42 1.40 2.22
CA ARG A 255 4.74 2.57 1.63
C ARG A 255 5.52 3.18 0.47
N TYR A 256 6.82 2.97 0.43
CA TYR A 256 7.75 3.58 -0.52
C TYR A 256 8.24 2.60 -1.59
N ILE A 257 7.67 1.40 -1.68
CA ILE A 257 8.09 0.41 -2.68
C ILE A 257 8.17 0.99 -4.10
N PRO A 258 7.19 1.79 -4.59
CA PRO A 258 7.31 2.41 -5.91
C PRO A 258 8.49 3.39 -6.02
N ALA A 259 8.79 4.12 -4.93
CA ALA A 259 9.93 5.02 -4.87
C ALA A 259 11.26 4.25 -4.88
N LEU A 260 11.36 3.18 -4.08
CA LEU A 260 12.53 2.31 -4.02
C LEU A 260 12.82 1.68 -5.38
N ALA A 261 11.79 1.14 -6.04
CA ALA A 261 11.91 0.57 -7.38
C ALA A 261 12.42 1.61 -8.39
N TYR A 262 11.80 2.80 -8.41
CA TYR A 262 12.19 3.88 -9.31
C TYR A 262 13.63 4.35 -9.09
N LEU A 263 14.05 4.54 -7.83
CA LEU A 263 15.41 4.94 -7.48
C LEU A 263 16.45 3.85 -7.77
N SER A 264 16.01 2.57 -7.84
CA SER A 264 16.83 1.45 -8.29
C SER A 264 16.85 1.27 -9.82
N GLY A 265 16.23 2.19 -10.59
CA GLY A 265 16.24 2.19 -12.05
C GLY A 265 15.09 1.46 -12.72
N PHE A 266 14.14 0.86 -11.97
CA PHE A 266 12.98 0.19 -12.53
C PHE A 266 11.93 1.18 -13.06
N LYS A 267 11.22 0.78 -14.12
CA LYS A 267 10.12 1.55 -14.72
C LYS A 267 8.85 1.36 -13.93
N VAL A 268 8.35 2.45 -13.35
CA VAL A 268 7.16 2.44 -12.48
C VAL A 268 5.99 3.15 -13.16
N SER A 269 4.80 2.58 -13.04
CA SER A 269 3.54 3.16 -13.52
C SER A 269 2.43 3.00 -12.47
N GLU A 270 1.28 3.59 -12.75
CA GLU A 270 0.07 3.40 -11.97
C GLU A 270 -1.16 3.25 -12.86
N ILE A 271 -2.17 2.55 -12.35
CA ILE A 271 -3.52 2.49 -12.95
C ILE A 271 -4.57 2.79 -11.90
N ALA A 272 -5.70 3.35 -12.35
CA ALA A 272 -6.84 3.52 -11.47
C ALA A 272 -7.48 2.16 -11.16
N VAL A 273 -7.72 1.88 -9.88
CA VAL A 273 -8.31 0.63 -9.41
C VAL A 273 -9.57 0.91 -8.59
N THR A 274 -10.48 -0.06 -8.58
CA THR A 274 -11.66 -0.06 -7.72
C THR A 274 -11.23 -0.31 -6.27
N HIS A 275 -11.80 0.44 -5.34
CA HIS A 275 -11.55 0.29 -3.91
C HIS A 275 -12.88 0.18 -3.19
N HIS A 276 -13.04 -0.89 -2.41
CA HIS A 276 -14.25 -1.16 -1.65
C HIS A 276 -14.18 -0.59 -0.24
N PRO A 277 -15.31 -0.24 0.39
CA PRO A 277 -15.33 0.06 1.81
C PRO A 277 -14.94 -1.19 2.60
N ARG A 278 -14.26 -1.00 3.74
CA ARG A 278 -13.88 -2.09 4.64
C ARG A 278 -15.13 -2.81 5.15
N LYS A 279 -15.18 -4.14 5.04
CA LYS A 279 -16.30 -4.96 5.53
C LYS A 279 -16.14 -5.34 7.00
N PHE A 280 -14.91 -5.66 7.43
CA PHE A 280 -14.59 -6.20 8.75
C PHE A 280 -13.49 -5.41 9.45
N GLY A 281 -13.42 -5.48 10.78
CA GLY A 281 -12.36 -4.92 11.58
C GLY A 281 -12.41 -3.39 11.79
N LYS A 282 -11.60 -2.88 12.73
CA LYS A 282 -11.48 -1.44 13.06
C LYS A 282 -10.24 -0.82 12.43
N THR A 283 -10.35 0.43 11.99
CA THR A 283 -9.21 1.17 11.43
C THR A 283 -8.18 1.49 12.52
N LYS A 284 -7.00 0.89 12.47
CA LYS A 284 -5.88 1.11 13.42
C LYS A 284 -5.07 2.37 13.04
N PHE A 285 -5.72 3.55 12.88
CA PHE A 285 -5.03 4.78 12.48
C PHE A 285 -4.71 5.67 13.70
N GLY A 286 -3.41 5.96 13.92
CA GLY A 286 -2.91 6.95 14.88
C GLY A 286 -2.20 8.11 14.17
N SER A 287 -2.19 9.32 14.78
CA SER A 287 -1.50 10.53 14.28
C SER A 287 0.03 10.36 14.20
N SER A 288 0.61 9.52 15.07
CA SER A 288 2.04 9.16 15.06
C SER A 288 2.55 8.61 13.73
N ARG A 289 1.67 7.99 12.93
CA ARG A 289 2.04 7.44 11.61
C ARG A 289 2.43 8.50 10.58
N PHE A 290 1.97 9.74 10.72
CA PHE A 290 2.37 10.82 9.82
C PHE A 290 3.82 11.24 10.09
N VAL A 291 4.16 11.42 11.36
CA VAL A 291 5.53 11.78 11.79
C VAL A 291 6.50 10.65 11.44
N ASN A 292 6.14 9.40 11.76
CA ASN A 292 6.94 8.24 11.39
C ASN A 292 7.13 8.14 9.87
N GLY A 293 6.06 8.38 9.09
CA GLY A 293 6.15 8.41 7.63
C GLY A 293 7.10 9.47 7.09
N MET A 294 7.22 10.63 7.73
CA MET A 294 8.18 11.66 7.36
C MET A 294 9.63 11.18 7.63
N PHE A 295 9.90 10.58 8.78
CA PHE A 295 11.21 9.99 9.09
C PHE A 295 11.55 8.83 8.15
N ASP A 296 10.57 7.99 7.83
CA ASP A 296 10.76 6.90 6.87
C ASP A 296 11.10 7.43 5.47
N LEU A 297 10.46 8.52 5.02
CA LEU A 297 10.82 9.16 3.75
C LEU A 297 12.25 9.70 3.76
N MET A 298 12.65 10.35 4.85
CA MET A 298 14.04 10.78 5.01
C MET A 298 15.00 9.59 4.94
N THR A 299 14.67 8.50 5.64
CA THR A 299 15.47 7.26 5.61
C THR A 299 15.57 6.70 4.19
N VAL A 300 14.45 6.61 3.44
CA VAL A 300 14.46 6.15 2.04
C VAL A 300 15.35 7.02 1.18
N LEU A 301 15.25 8.35 1.29
CA LEU A 301 16.07 9.27 0.52
C LEU A 301 17.55 9.15 0.87
N PHE A 302 17.86 9.03 2.17
CA PHE A 302 19.23 8.84 2.64
C PHE A 302 19.82 7.54 2.13
N THR A 303 19.11 6.41 2.32
CA THR A 303 19.62 5.08 1.99
C THR A 303 19.66 4.78 0.49
N THR A 304 18.91 5.53 -0.33
CA THR A 304 18.91 5.31 -1.79
C THR A 304 19.67 6.35 -2.56
N LYS A 305 19.55 7.64 -2.19
CA LYS A 305 20.15 8.74 -2.97
C LYS A 305 21.48 9.25 -2.39
N TYR A 306 21.56 9.32 -1.07
CA TYR A 306 22.69 9.97 -0.39
C TYR A 306 23.67 9.00 0.29
N ILE A 307 23.32 7.70 0.45
CA ILE A 307 24.19 6.73 1.10
C ILE A 307 25.56 6.61 0.38
N LYS A 308 25.58 6.76 -0.94
CA LYS A 308 26.82 6.68 -1.73
C LYS A 308 27.67 7.96 -1.67
N ARG A 309 27.09 9.10 -1.30
CA ARG A 309 27.76 10.41 -1.23
C ARG A 309 27.18 11.29 -0.13
N PRO A 310 27.27 10.88 1.13
CA PRO A 310 26.69 11.63 2.25
C PRO A 310 27.31 13.01 2.44
N LEU A 311 28.58 13.18 2.06
CA LEU A 311 29.28 14.47 2.11
C LEU A 311 28.59 15.55 1.25
N HIS A 312 27.97 15.17 0.12
CA HIS A 312 27.27 16.15 -0.70
C HIS A 312 26.07 16.78 0.00
N PHE A 313 25.38 16.03 0.86
CA PHE A 313 24.24 16.53 1.63
C PHE A 313 24.71 17.32 2.86
N PHE A 314 25.46 16.67 3.72
CA PHE A 314 25.93 17.29 4.97
C PHE A 314 26.95 18.39 4.74
N GLY A 315 27.81 18.25 3.74
CA GLY A 315 28.80 19.24 3.35
C GLY A 315 28.17 20.53 2.81
N LEU A 316 27.13 20.41 1.96
CA LEU A 316 26.38 21.60 1.49
C LEU A 316 25.67 22.31 2.65
N LEU A 317 25.01 21.55 3.52
CA LEU A 317 24.34 22.10 4.71
C LEU A 317 25.36 22.79 5.63
N GLY A 318 26.50 22.15 5.85
CA GLY A 318 27.61 22.69 6.65
C GLY A 318 28.19 23.97 6.06
N LEU A 319 28.41 23.99 4.75
CA LEU A 319 28.93 25.18 4.05
C LEU A 319 27.94 26.35 4.12
N LEU A 320 26.65 26.10 3.90
CA LEU A 320 25.60 27.12 4.02
C LEU A 320 25.54 27.69 5.46
N GLY A 321 25.58 26.81 6.46
CA GLY A 321 25.63 27.23 7.86
C GLY A 321 26.87 28.09 8.14
N PHE A 322 28.05 27.64 7.72
CA PHE A 322 29.30 28.37 7.91
C PHE A 322 29.24 29.77 7.25
N VAL A 323 28.84 29.86 5.99
CA VAL A 323 28.74 31.14 5.25
C VAL A 323 27.74 32.07 5.91
N THR A 324 26.55 31.52 6.34
CA THR A 324 25.52 32.33 7.00
C THR A 324 26.02 32.87 8.34
N GLY A 325 26.58 32.02 9.19
CA GLY A 325 27.08 32.41 10.48
C GLY A 325 28.26 33.39 10.37
N PHE A 326 29.18 33.16 9.44
CA PHE A 326 30.27 34.08 9.14
C PHE A 326 29.74 35.45 8.67
N GLY A 327 28.74 35.46 7.79
CA GLY A 327 28.08 36.68 7.33
C GLY A 327 27.45 37.50 8.46
N ILE A 328 26.80 36.82 9.42
CA ILE A 328 26.26 37.49 10.62
C ILE A 328 27.38 38.12 11.45
N LEU A 329 28.46 37.39 11.69
CA LEU A 329 29.59 37.92 12.48
C LEU A 329 30.30 39.05 11.77
N ALA A 330 30.51 38.95 10.47
CA ALA A 330 31.11 40.03 9.64
C ALA A 330 30.24 41.28 9.68
N TYR A 331 28.91 41.14 9.52
CA TYR A 331 27.98 42.27 9.64
C TYR A 331 28.07 42.95 11.00
N LEU A 332 28.05 42.21 12.08
CA LEU A 332 28.17 42.77 13.42
C LEU A 332 29.53 43.44 13.68
N THR A 333 30.59 42.90 13.08
CA THR A 333 31.92 43.47 13.17
C THR A 333 31.98 44.81 12.43
N ILE A 334 31.41 44.91 11.23
CA ILE A 334 31.31 46.15 10.47
C ILE A 334 30.56 47.23 11.25
N LEU A 335 29.37 46.88 11.81
CA LEU A 335 28.60 47.80 12.66
C LEU A 335 29.39 48.31 13.88
N LYS A 336 30.22 47.46 14.48
CA LYS A 336 31.07 47.90 15.58
C LYS A 336 32.08 48.95 15.16
N PHE A 337 32.75 48.79 14.00
CA PHE A 337 33.81 49.69 13.55
C PHE A 337 33.27 50.99 12.97
N PHE A 338 32.14 50.98 12.28
CA PHE A 338 31.59 52.16 11.62
C PHE A 338 30.60 52.92 12.47
N ASP A 339 29.76 52.22 13.24
CA ASP A 339 28.67 52.83 14.03
C ASP A 339 28.93 52.83 15.54
N ALA A 340 30.13 52.40 15.96
CA ALA A 340 30.54 52.28 17.38
C ALA A 340 29.55 51.47 18.26
N VAL A 341 28.79 50.59 17.70
CA VAL A 341 27.74 49.82 18.39
C VAL A 341 28.38 48.61 19.11
N PRO A 342 28.22 48.46 20.43
CA PRO A 342 28.78 47.31 21.17
C PRO A 342 28.19 45.96 20.72
N ILE A 343 29.05 44.94 20.57
CA ILE A 343 28.68 43.59 20.19
C ILE A 343 28.20 42.77 21.41
N SER A 344 28.69 43.10 22.61
CA SER A 344 28.63 42.28 23.82
C SER A 344 27.23 41.89 24.29
N ASN A 345 26.21 42.65 23.97
CA ASN A 345 24.84 42.37 24.42
C ASN A 345 23.86 42.01 23.25
N ARG A 346 24.40 41.45 22.17
CA ARG A 346 23.55 41.11 21.03
C ARG A 346 23.35 39.59 20.95
N PRO A 347 22.12 39.09 21.12
CA PRO A 347 21.82 37.65 20.95
C PRO A 347 22.25 37.12 19.58
N LEU A 348 22.21 38.00 18.53
CA LEU A 348 22.60 37.65 17.18
C LEU A 348 24.09 37.22 17.07
N PHE A 349 24.98 37.72 17.93
CA PHE A 349 26.38 37.30 18.00
C PHE A 349 26.50 35.82 18.38
N LEU A 350 25.79 35.42 19.45
CA LEU A 350 25.75 34.01 19.88
C LEU A 350 25.12 33.09 18.83
N VAL A 351 24.05 33.57 18.17
CA VAL A 351 23.40 32.85 17.07
C VAL A 351 24.39 32.64 15.91
N GLY A 352 25.17 33.66 15.54
CA GLY A 352 26.19 33.56 14.48
C GLY A 352 27.23 32.49 14.80
N ILE A 353 27.77 32.49 16.03
CA ILE A 353 28.72 31.47 16.49
C ILE A 353 28.10 30.07 16.47
N LEU A 354 26.86 29.93 17.00
CA LEU A 354 26.17 28.66 17.05
C LEU A 354 25.98 28.07 15.63
N ILE A 355 25.57 28.90 14.68
CA ILE A 355 25.37 28.46 13.28
C ILE A 355 26.70 28.01 12.65
N ILE A 356 27.83 28.68 12.95
CA ILE A 356 29.15 28.25 12.46
C ILE A 356 29.51 26.88 13.04
N ILE A 357 29.34 26.71 14.36
CA ILE A 357 29.64 25.43 15.02
C ILE A 357 28.81 24.30 14.43
N LEU A 358 27.50 24.49 14.27
CA LEU A 358 26.61 23.52 13.65
C LEU A 358 26.98 23.25 12.18
N GLY A 359 27.46 24.26 11.46
CA GLY A 359 27.96 24.12 10.09
C GLY A 359 29.20 23.23 10.02
N VAL A 360 30.18 23.47 10.87
CA VAL A 360 31.41 22.66 10.97
C VAL A 360 31.07 21.22 11.40
N GLN A 361 30.19 21.05 12.39
CA GLN A 361 29.74 19.72 12.82
C GLN A 361 29.06 18.95 11.68
N SER A 362 28.16 19.63 10.94
CA SER A 362 27.47 19.01 9.81
C SER A 362 28.47 18.54 8.74
N PHE A 363 29.45 19.36 8.40
CA PHE A 363 30.51 19.00 7.45
C PHE A 363 31.33 17.79 7.95
N SER A 364 31.72 17.78 9.22
CA SER A 364 32.46 16.67 9.84
C SER A 364 31.67 15.36 9.83
N ILE A 365 30.35 15.41 10.13
CA ILE A 365 29.45 14.26 10.02
C ILE A 365 29.43 13.74 8.58
N GLY A 366 29.40 14.64 7.60
CA GLY A 366 29.44 14.28 6.17
C GLY A 366 30.71 13.53 5.79
N LEU A 367 31.87 13.97 6.27
CA LEU A 367 33.16 13.29 6.05
C LEU A 367 33.19 11.90 6.70
N ILE A 368 32.77 11.79 7.96
CA ILE A 368 32.73 10.50 8.69
C ILE A 368 31.80 9.52 7.96
N ALA A 369 30.61 9.98 7.57
CA ALA A 369 29.65 9.16 6.84
C ALA A 369 30.20 8.69 5.49
N GLU A 370 30.92 9.55 4.76
CA GLU A 370 31.58 9.19 3.50
C GLU A 370 32.67 8.13 3.72
N MET A 371 33.46 8.25 4.80
CA MET A 371 34.48 7.25 5.16
C MET A 371 33.85 5.91 5.49
N ILE A 372 32.79 5.89 6.32
CA ILE A 372 32.05 4.67 6.66
C ILE A 372 31.51 3.99 5.41
N THR A 373 30.92 4.76 4.48
CA THR A 373 30.35 4.21 3.25
C THR A 373 31.41 3.58 2.35
N LYS A 374 32.59 4.19 2.25
CA LYS A 374 33.71 3.64 1.47
C LYS A 374 34.34 2.40 2.11
N THR A 375 34.31 2.29 3.43
CA THR A 375 34.84 1.14 4.17
C THR A 375 33.87 -0.03 4.21
N SER A 376 32.56 0.26 4.14
CA SER A 376 31.50 -0.74 4.04
C SER A 376 31.49 -1.33 2.62
N SER A 377 32.15 -2.47 2.46
CA SER A 377 32.24 -3.20 1.18
C SER A 377 30.95 -3.97 0.82
N GLU A 378 29.77 -3.39 1.08
CA GLU A 378 28.56 -3.86 0.41
C GLU A 378 28.74 -3.59 -1.08
N ALA A 379 29.10 -4.64 -1.82
CA ALA A 379 29.14 -4.63 -3.27
C ALA A 379 27.87 -3.93 -3.78
N ASP A 380 28.05 -2.87 -4.55
CA ASP A 380 26.94 -2.22 -5.21
C ASP A 380 26.10 -3.31 -5.90
N ASN A 381 24.84 -3.46 -5.51
CA ASN A 381 23.91 -4.28 -6.25
C ASN A 381 23.66 -3.59 -7.60
N ILE A 382 24.61 -3.79 -8.52
CA ILE A 382 24.49 -3.31 -9.90
C ILE A 382 23.48 -4.23 -10.58
N ILE A 383 22.34 -3.66 -10.94
CA ILE A 383 21.34 -4.37 -11.74
C ILE A 383 21.72 -4.22 -13.19
N ILE A 384 22.16 -5.31 -13.81
CA ILE A 384 22.58 -5.32 -15.23
C ILE A 384 21.31 -5.50 -16.07
N ASP A 385 21.02 -4.54 -16.95
CA ASP A 385 19.89 -4.62 -17.89
C ASP A 385 20.18 -5.55 -19.07
N LYS A 386 21.37 -5.48 -19.64
CA LYS A 386 21.79 -6.29 -20.81
C LYS A 386 23.28 -6.54 -20.81
N THR A 387 23.68 -7.76 -21.17
CA THR A 387 25.05 -8.12 -21.49
C THR A 387 25.09 -8.56 -22.95
N LEU A 388 25.96 -7.97 -23.78
CA LEU A 388 26.27 -8.44 -25.12
C LEU A 388 27.54 -9.30 -25.00
N SER A 389 27.42 -10.59 -25.27
CA SER A 389 28.53 -11.54 -25.37
C SER A 389 28.76 -11.94 -26.80
#